data_e97f20ee5d593a3fe8e4f50129ea047b
#
_entry.id   e97f20ee5d593a3fe8e4f50129ea047b
#
_cell.length_a   1.000
_cell.length_b   1.000
_cell.length_c   1.000
_cell.angle_alpha   90.00
_cell.angle_beta   90.00
_cell.angle_gamma   90.00
#
_symmetry.space_group_name_H-M   'P 1'
#
loop_
_entity.id
_entity.type
_entity.pdbx_description
1 polymer ?
#
loop_
_entity_poly.entity_id
_entity_poly.type
_entity_poly.pdbx_seq_one_letter_code
_entity_poly.pdbx_strand_id
1 'polypeptide(L)'
;MFLDPEQQMMLLCEKLSWYRQMLKFGVRNAKEKALEEDMRKFGVREDDLIEKFIHSGGPGGQNVNKVATCVYLKHVPTGFVVKIQEARSQGLNRFLARRELVRKIKNDVLGRKSEEEMRRERIRRAKRRRSRRAKERMLEQKKLQAQKKELRTKPQLDKEI
;
A
#
# COMPACT_ATOMS: atom_id res chain seq x y z
N MET A 1 2.83 -16.58 -49.61
CA MET A 1 1.61 -16.01 -49.00
C MET A 1 2.02 -14.66 -48.49
N PHE A 2 1.81 -13.59 -49.25
CA PHE A 2 2.19 -12.23 -48.90
C PHE A 2 1.06 -11.63 -48.06
N LEU A 3 1.44 -11.08 -46.91
CA LEU A 3 0.51 -10.38 -46.04
C LEU A 3 0.04 -9.12 -46.71
N ASP A 4 -1.26 -8.77 -46.59
CA ASP A 4 -1.86 -7.54 -47.09
C ASP A 4 -1.14 -6.31 -46.56
N PRO A 5 -1.00 -5.24 -47.37
CA PRO A 5 -0.31 -4.01 -46.98
C PRO A 5 -0.88 -3.37 -45.68
N GLU A 6 -2.17 -3.54 -45.39
CA GLU A 6 -2.78 -3.11 -44.13
C GLU A 6 -2.32 -3.93 -42.93
N GLN A 7 -2.16 -5.26 -43.08
CA GLN A 7 -1.63 -6.13 -42.07
C GLN A 7 -0.14 -5.86 -41.79
N GLN A 8 0.63 -5.55 -42.84
CA GLN A 8 2.03 -5.12 -42.69
C GLN A 8 2.14 -3.79 -41.94
N MET A 9 1.23 -2.85 -42.22
CA MET A 9 1.22 -1.55 -41.54
C MET A 9 0.79 -1.67 -40.08
N MET A 10 -0.19 -2.53 -39.76
CA MET A 10 -0.55 -2.84 -38.36
C MET A 10 0.60 -3.48 -37.58
N LEU A 11 1.27 -4.47 -38.15
CA LEU A 11 2.44 -5.13 -37.55
C LEU A 11 3.63 -4.17 -37.39
N LEU A 12 3.81 -3.21 -38.31
CA LEU A 12 4.80 -2.14 -38.20
C LEU A 12 4.42 -1.12 -37.10
N CYS A 13 3.14 -0.75 -37.00
CA CYS A 13 2.64 0.11 -35.93
C CYS A 13 2.77 -0.54 -34.54
N GLU A 14 2.46 -1.83 -34.41
CA GLU A 14 2.68 -2.59 -33.18
C GLU A 14 4.17 -2.71 -32.84
N LYS A 15 5.02 -3.01 -33.82
CA LYS A 15 6.49 -3.05 -33.64
C LYS A 15 7.05 -1.65 -33.29
N LEU A 16 6.58 -0.58 -33.92
CA LEU A 16 7.00 0.79 -33.60
C LEU A 16 6.49 1.24 -32.24
N SER A 17 5.27 0.84 -31.86
CA SER A 17 4.74 1.04 -30.50
C SER A 17 5.58 0.30 -29.46
N TRP A 18 6.00 -0.93 -29.78
CA TRP A 18 6.88 -1.75 -28.95
C TRP A 18 8.29 -1.14 -28.84
N TYR A 19 8.86 -0.64 -29.95
CA TYR A 19 10.14 0.08 -29.98
C TYR A 19 10.08 1.41 -29.21
N ARG A 20 8.96 2.13 -29.31
CA ARG A 20 8.73 3.37 -28.56
C ARG A 20 8.59 3.12 -27.06
N GLN A 21 8.05 1.96 -26.67
CA GLN A 21 8.01 1.51 -25.27
C GLN A 21 9.38 1.07 -24.77
N MET A 22 10.22 0.44 -25.62
CA MET A 22 11.57 -0.03 -25.28
C MET A 22 12.54 1.10 -24.94
N LEU A 23 12.35 2.30 -25.49
CA LEU A 23 13.22 3.48 -25.29
C LEU A 23 12.64 4.49 -24.28
N LYS A 24 11.54 4.14 -23.59
CA LYS A 24 10.76 5.11 -22.79
C LYS A 24 11.56 5.71 -21.63
N PHE A 25 12.50 4.98 -21.04
CA PHE A 25 13.24 5.43 -19.85
C PHE A 25 14.75 5.26 -19.90
N GLY A 26 15.32 4.60 -20.94
CA GLY A 26 16.77 4.33 -21.04
C GLY A 26 17.30 3.41 -19.94
N VAL A 27 16.44 2.53 -19.40
CA VAL A 27 16.75 1.58 -18.33
C VAL A 27 16.68 0.15 -18.89
N ARG A 28 17.36 -0.80 -18.25
CA ARG A 28 17.28 -2.23 -18.65
C ARG A 28 15.85 -2.73 -18.63
N ASN A 29 15.44 -3.41 -19.70
CA ASN A 29 14.07 -3.95 -19.89
C ASN A 29 13.52 -4.73 -18.69
N ALA A 30 14.36 -5.46 -17.96
CA ALA A 30 13.94 -6.18 -16.76
C ALA A 30 13.42 -5.26 -15.64
N LYS A 31 14.03 -4.07 -15.47
CA LYS A 31 13.60 -3.09 -14.47
C LYS A 31 12.32 -2.37 -14.88
N GLU A 32 12.15 -2.12 -16.19
CA GLU A 32 10.92 -1.52 -16.72
C GLU A 32 9.74 -2.47 -16.57
N LYS A 33 9.90 -3.75 -16.94
CA LYS A 33 8.85 -4.78 -16.75
C LYS A 33 8.46 -4.94 -15.27
N ALA A 34 9.43 -4.97 -14.37
CA ALA A 34 9.15 -5.04 -12.93
C ALA A 34 8.35 -3.83 -12.44
N LEU A 35 8.66 -2.63 -12.93
CA LEU A 35 7.91 -1.42 -12.60
C LEU A 35 6.48 -1.47 -13.16
N GLU A 36 6.29 -1.92 -14.40
CA GLU A 36 4.98 -2.08 -15.01
C GLU A 36 4.10 -3.10 -14.27
N GLU A 37 4.70 -4.21 -13.83
CA GLU A 37 4.01 -5.18 -12.99
C GLU A 37 3.59 -4.59 -11.64
N ASP A 38 4.47 -3.83 -11.01
CA ASP A 38 4.14 -3.16 -9.74
C ASP A 38 3.06 -2.09 -9.94
N MET A 39 3.12 -1.29 -11.00
CA MET A 39 2.07 -0.33 -11.36
C MET A 39 0.72 -1.04 -11.53
N ARG A 40 0.69 -2.17 -12.25
CA ARG A 40 -0.52 -2.98 -12.46
C ARG A 40 -1.07 -3.55 -11.15
N LYS A 41 -0.20 -4.08 -10.28
CA LYS A 41 -0.59 -4.61 -8.96
C LYS A 41 -1.27 -3.58 -8.06
N PHE A 42 -0.82 -2.32 -8.14
CA PHE A 42 -1.35 -1.23 -7.32
C PHE A 42 -2.38 -0.35 -8.04
N GLY A 43 -2.80 -0.75 -9.25
CA GLY A 43 -3.83 -0.05 -10.01
C GLY A 43 -3.42 1.32 -10.55
N VAL A 44 -2.11 1.55 -10.74
CA VAL A 44 -1.58 2.80 -11.31
C VAL A 44 -1.55 2.68 -12.83
N ARG A 45 -2.38 3.46 -13.51
CA ARG A 45 -2.43 3.54 -14.98
C ARG A 45 -1.67 4.77 -15.46
N GLU A 46 -1.06 4.68 -16.64
CA GLU A 46 -0.37 5.84 -17.25
C GLU A 46 -1.34 7.00 -17.55
N ASP A 47 -2.58 6.70 -17.90
CA ASP A 47 -3.63 7.70 -18.19
C ASP A 47 -4.02 8.51 -16.95
N ASP A 48 -3.84 7.96 -15.77
CA ASP A 48 -4.13 8.62 -14.48
C ASP A 48 -2.96 9.49 -13.99
N LEU A 49 -1.87 9.59 -14.77
CA LEU A 49 -0.66 10.31 -14.40
C LEU A 49 -0.57 11.66 -15.11
N ILE A 50 -0.46 12.72 -14.35
CA ILE A 50 -0.11 14.05 -14.86
C ILE A 50 1.40 14.23 -14.71
N GLU A 51 2.13 14.24 -15.83
CA GLU A 51 3.57 14.42 -15.90
C GLU A 51 3.91 15.84 -16.36
N LYS A 52 4.81 16.52 -15.64
CA LYS A 52 5.34 17.84 -15.99
C LYS A 52 6.87 17.82 -15.88
N PHE A 53 7.52 18.49 -16.81
CA PHE A 53 8.97 18.66 -16.81
C PHE A 53 9.31 20.06 -16.33
N ILE A 54 10.21 20.14 -15.36
CA ILE A 54 10.58 21.38 -14.68
C ILE A 54 12.11 21.51 -14.72
N HIS A 55 12.61 22.72 -14.77
CA HIS A 55 14.04 22.95 -14.58
C HIS A 55 14.50 22.49 -13.20
N SER A 56 15.63 21.82 -13.15
CA SER A 56 16.20 21.37 -11.87
C SER A 56 16.64 22.59 -11.07
N GLY A 57 16.27 22.64 -9.79
CA GLY A 57 16.74 23.69 -8.88
C GLY A 57 18.02 23.22 -8.17
N GLY A 58 18.96 24.12 -8.01
CA GLY A 58 20.20 23.86 -7.26
C GLY A 58 21.42 24.54 -7.86
N PRO A 59 22.57 24.56 -7.14
CA PRO A 59 23.81 25.04 -7.68
C PRO A 59 24.26 24.11 -8.81
N GLY A 60 24.17 24.55 -10.04
CA GLY A 60 24.53 23.79 -11.23
C GLY A 60 25.07 24.66 -12.34
N GLY A 61 25.87 24.09 -13.21
CA GLY A 61 26.41 24.77 -14.39
C GLY A 61 25.36 25.06 -15.46
N GLN A 62 25.77 25.65 -16.56
CA GLN A 62 24.93 26.13 -17.67
C GLN A 62 23.90 25.08 -18.18
N ASN A 63 24.21 23.77 -18.10
CA ASN A 63 23.37 22.70 -18.57
C ASN A 63 22.11 22.49 -17.67
N VAL A 64 22.23 22.67 -16.36
CA VAL A 64 21.12 22.51 -15.39
C VAL A 64 20.05 23.57 -15.62
N ASN A 65 20.47 24.76 -16.03
CA ASN A 65 19.58 25.91 -16.27
C ASN A 65 18.87 25.83 -17.63
N LYS A 66 19.43 25.08 -18.59
CA LYS A 66 18.90 24.99 -19.97
C LYS A 66 17.97 23.78 -20.18
N VAL A 67 18.12 22.70 -19.38
CA VAL A 67 17.40 21.43 -19.63
C VAL A 67 16.43 21.14 -18.48
N ALA A 68 15.16 20.93 -18.82
CA ALA A 68 14.10 20.54 -17.86
C ALA A 68 14.18 19.02 -17.54
N THR A 69 15.17 18.62 -16.75
CA THR A 69 15.39 17.21 -16.37
C THR A 69 14.60 16.77 -15.14
N CYS A 70 14.11 17.71 -14.35
CA CYS A 70 13.30 17.39 -13.19
C CYS A 70 11.87 16.97 -13.62
N VAL A 71 11.41 15.87 -13.08
CA VAL A 71 10.10 15.28 -13.36
C VAL A 71 9.17 15.48 -12.17
N TYR A 72 8.06 16.15 -12.42
CA TYR A 72 6.93 16.26 -11.51
C TYR A 72 5.85 15.29 -11.97
N LEU A 73 5.44 14.37 -11.11
CA LEU A 73 4.44 13.35 -11.42
C LEU A 73 3.33 13.38 -10.37
N LYS A 74 2.07 13.48 -10.80
CA LYS A 74 0.89 13.45 -9.94
C LYS A 74 -0.02 12.31 -10.38
N HIS A 75 -0.43 11.47 -9.45
CA HIS A 75 -1.46 10.46 -9.68
C HIS A 75 -2.82 11.03 -9.28
N VAL A 76 -3.71 11.16 -10.25
CA VAL A 76 -5.01 11.85 -10.08
C VAL A 76 -5.90 11.16 -9.03
N PRO A 77 -6.11 9.81 -9.08
CA PRO A 77 -7.05 9.15 -8.17
C PRO A 77 -6.64 9.22 -6.70
N THR A 78 -5.33 9.13 -6.39
CA THR A 78 -4.83 9.13 -5.00
C THR A 78 -4.37 10.50 -4.52
N GLY A 79 -4.17 11.44 -5.44
CA GLY A 79 -3.63 12.77 -5.15
C GLY A 79 -2.13 12.79 -4.81
N PHE A 80 -1.44 11.64 -4.84
CA PHE A 80 -0.01 11.59 -4.54
C PHE A 80 0.81 12.33 -5.59
N VAL A 81 1.78 13.09 -5.10
CA VAL A 81 2.71 13.87 -5.91
C VAL A 81 4.15 13.43 -5.62
N VAL A 82 4.94 13.33 -6.68
CA VAL A 82 6.37 13.02 -6.64
C VAL A 82 7.13 14.00 -7.51
N LYS A 83 8.27 14.50 -7.03
CA LYS A 83 9.19 15.35 -7.77
C LYS A 83 10.57 14.72 -7.70
N ILE A 84 11.19 14.40 -8.85
CA ILE A 84 12.49 13.74 -8.95
C ILE A 84 13.42 14.53 -9.85
N GLN A 85 14.64 14.76 -9.36
CA GLN A 85 15.74 15.45 -10.07
C GLN A 85 17.11 14.82 -9.78
N GLU A 86 17.14 13.50 -9.56
CA GLU A 86 18.35 12.80 -9.09
C GLU A 86 19.33 12.52 -10.24
N ALA A 87 18.81 12.21 -11.42
CA ALA A 87 19.63 11.82 -12.56
C ALA A 87 19.79 12.96 -13.57
N ARG A 88 20.90 12.88 -14.36
CA ARG A 88 21.12 13.81 -15.49
C ARG A 88 20.15 13.58 -16.64
N SER A 89 19.68 12.34 -16.81
CA SER A 89 18.75 11.95 -17.86
C SER A 89 17.29 12.16 -17.42
N GLN A 90 16.53 12.88 -18.23
CA GLN A 90 15.09 13.05 -18.05
C GLN A 90 14.38 11.69 -18.05
N GLY A 91 14.73 10.78 -18.98
CA GLY A 91 14.14 9.43 -19.05
C GLY A 91 14.34 8.65 -17.76
N LEU A 92 15.54 8.70 -17.17
CA LEU A 92 15.82 8.04 -15.90
C LEU A 92 15.02 8.65 -14.74
N ASN A 93 14.88 9.99 -14.70
CA ASN A 93 14.03 10.66 -13.71
C ASN A 93 12.56 10.29 -13.86
N ARG A 94 12.05 10.07 -15.07
CA ARG A 94 10.70 9.57 -15.34
C ARG A 94 10.48 8.16 -14.75
N PHE A 95 11.46 7.27 -14.93
CA PHE A 95 11.43 5.93 -14.33
C PHE A 95 11.44 6.01 -12.79
N LEU A 96 12.35 6.79 -12.22
CA LEU A 96 12.46 6.96 -10.77
C LEU A 96 11.20 7.58 -10.17
N ALA A 97 10.58 8.53 -10.85
CA ALA A 97 9.34 9.15 -10.40
C ALA A 97 8.17 8.15 -10.31
N ARG A 98 8.02 7.27 -11.31
CA ARG A 98 7.01 6.20 -11.28
C ARG A 98 7.29 5.20 -10.19
N ARG A 99 8.54 4.77 -10.02
CA ARG A 99 8.95 3.85 -8.95
C ARG A 99 8.65 4.43 -7.56
N GLU A 100 8.98 5.69 -7.35
CA GLU A 100 8.72 6.37 -6.08
C GLU A 100 7.22 6.56 -5.81
N LEU A 101 6.45 6.87 -6.85
CA LEU A 101 5.00 6.96 -6.76
C LEU A 101 4.38 5.63 -6.33
N VAL A 102 4.75 4.54 -6.99
CA VAL A 102 4.28 3.19 -6.64
C VAL A 102 4.68 2.83 -5.20
N ARG A 103 5.89 3.19 -4.77
CA ARG A 103 6.35 2.98 -3.39
C ARG A 103 5.47 3.71 -2.37
N LYS A 104 5.10 4.97 -2.65
CA LYS A 104 4.18 5.74 -1.79
C LYS A 104 2.79 5.10 -1.70
N ILE A 105 2.21 4.72 -2.84
CA ILE A 105 0.90 4.05 -2.89
C ILE A 105 0.95 2.71 -2.14
N LYS A 106 1.98 1.90 -2.36
CA LYS A 106 2.20 0.65 -1.66
C LYS A 106 2.24 0.83 -0.15
N ASN A 107 2.99 1.81 0.33
CA ASN A 107 3.11 2.09 1.77
C ASN A 107 1.77 2.56 2.36
N ASP A 108 1.00 3.37 1.65
CA ASP A 108 -0.34 3.79 2.09
C ASP A 108 -1.31 2.60 2.18
N VAL A 109 -1.35 1.74 1.15
CA VAL A 109 -2.19 0.54 1.13
C VAL A 109 -1.81 -0.44 2.24
N LEU A 110 -0.50 -0.67 2.45
CA LEU A 110 0.00 -1.56 3.51
C LEU A 110 -0.26 -0.97 4.90
N GLY A 111 -0.08 0.34 5.07
CA GLY A 111 -0.38 1.05 6.30
C GLY A 111 -1.85 0.90 6.70
N ARG A 112 -2.77 1.13 5.78
CA ARG A 112 -4.22 0.95 6.02
C ARG A 112 -4.59 -0.47 6.42
N LYS A 113 -4.01 -1.49 5.78
CA LYS A 113 -4.23 -2.90 6.14
C LYS A 113 -3.73 -3.22 7.54
N SER A 114 -2.53 -2.75 7.89
CA SER A 114 -1.95 -2.93 9.23
C SER A 114 -2.79 -2.25 10.32
N GLU A 115 -3.29 -1.05 10.09
CA GLU A 115 -4.17 -0.34 11.02
C GLU A 115 -5.50 -1.07 11.23
N GLU A 116 -6.10 -1.60 10.17
CA GLU A 116 -7.31 -2.40 10.27
C GLU A 116 -7.09 -3.68 11.09
N GLU A 117 -5.99 -4.38 10.86
CA GLU A 117 -5.65 -5.58 11.63
C GLU A 117 -5.46 -5.26 13.11
N MET A 118 -4.72 -4.21 13.44
CA MET A 118 -4.55 -3.74 14.82
C MET A 118 -5.90 -3.36 15.46
N ARG A 119 -6.77 -2.69 14.72
CA ARG A 119 -8.12 -2.35 15.18
C ARG A 119 -8.96 -3.59 15.47
N ARG A 120 -8.97 -4.57 14.56
CA ARG A 120 -9.68 -5.86 14.74
C ARG A 120 -9.13 -6.61 15.97
N GLU A 121 -7.83 -6.65 16.14
CA GLU A 121 -7.21 -7.30 17.28
C GLU A 121 -7.53 -6.59 18.61
N ARG A 122 -7.53 -5.25 18.64
CA ARG A 122 -7.95 -4.46 19.82
C ARG A 122 -9.39 -4.78 20.20
N ILE A 123 -10.32 -4.86 19.24
CA ILE A 123 -11.71 -5.24 19.48
C ILE A 123 -11.82 -6.67 20.04
N ARG A 124 -11.06 -7.62 19.46
CA ARG A 124 -11.01 -9.01 19.92
C ARG A 124 -10.49 -9.13 21.37
N ARG A 125 -9.42 -8.40 21.69
CA ARG A 125 -8.87 -8.34 23.07
C ARG A 125 -9.85 -7.71 24.04
N ALA A 126 -10.55 -6.64 23.66
CA ALA A 126 -11.57 -6.00 24.48
C ALA A 126 -12.77 -6.93 24.77
N LYS A 127 -13.24 -7.69 23.76
CA LYS A 127 -14.28 -8.71 23.94
C LYS A 127 -13.86 -9.81 24.90
N ARG A 128 -12.61 -10.32 24.81
CA ARG A 128 -12.06 -11.32 25.73
C ARG A 128 -12.00 -10.82 27.18
N ARG A 129 -11.57 -9.57 27.40
CA ARG A 129 -11.54 -8.96 28.75
C ARG A 129 -12.93 -8.81 29.35
N ARG A 130 -13.93 -8.40 28.56
CA ARG A 130 -15.33 -8.32 29.00
C ARG A 130 -15.87 -9.70 29.39
N SER A 131 -15.61 -10.71 28.57
CA SER A 131 -16.00 -12.09 28.86
C SER A 131 -15.39 -12.62 30.16
N ARG A 132 -14.11 -12.36 30.43
CA ARG A 132 -13.42 -12.72 31.65
C ARG A 132 -14.04 -12.05 32.87
N ARG A 133 -14.26 -10.72 32.83
CA ARG A 133 -14.91 -9.98 33.93
C ARG A 133 -16.35 -10.47 34.21
N ALA A 134 -17.10 -10.77 33.16
CA ALA A 134 -18.45 -11.33 33.32
C ALA A 134 -18.40 -12.70 34.02
N LYS A 135 -17.44 -13.56 33.67
CA LYS A 135 -17.22 -14.85 34.29
C LYS A 135 -16.81 -14.72 35.77
N GLU A 136 -15.92 -13.78 36.08
CA GLU A 136 -15.49 -13.48 37.45
C GLU A 136 -16.68 -13.02 38.32
N ARG A 137 -17.50 -12.08 37.84
CA ARG A 137 -18.71 -11.64 38.55
C ARG A 137 -19.69 -12.79 38.81
N MET A 138 -19.88 -13.66 37.83
CA MET A 138 -20.77 -14.81 37.98
C MET A 138 -20.22 -15.80 39.04
N LEU A 139 -18.90 -16.01 39.08
CA LEU A 139 -18.26 -16.85 40.11
C LEU A 139 -18.39 -16.25 41.50
N GLU A 140 -18.22 -14.95 41.67
CA GLU A 140 -18.40 -14.24 42.93
C GLU A 140 -19.84 -14.35 43.43
N GLN A 141 -20.82 -14.13 42.55
CA GLN A 141 -22.24 -14.30 42.89
C GLN A 141 -22.57 -15.72 43.33
N LYS A 142 -21.99 -16.75 42.68
CA LYS A 142 -22.16 -18.15 43.08
C LYS A 142 -21.52 -18.42 44.46
N LYS A 143 -20.34 -17.87 44.73
CA LYS A 143 -19.68 -18.01 46.05
C LYS A 143 -20.56 -17.38 47.16
N LEU A 144 -21.06 -16.17 46.95
CA LEU A 144 -21.94 -15.50 47.89
C LEU A 144 -23.24 -16.28 48.14
N GLN A 145 -23.81 -16.88 47.10
CA GLN A 145 -24.99 -17.74 47.26
C GLN A 145 -24.71 -19.03 48.02
N ALA A 146 -23.51 -19.64 47.79
CA ALA A 146 -23.09 -20.82 48.53
C ALA A 146 -22.93 -20.50 50.02
N GLN A 147 -22.24 -19.42 50.39
CA GLN A 147 -22.09 -18.97 51.76
C GLN A 147 -23.46 -18.72 52.44
N LYS A 148 -24.40 -18.05 51.76
CA LYS A 148 -25.76 -17.85 52.27
C LYS A 148 -26.50 -19.16 52.51
N LYS A 149 -26.25 -20.19 51.72
CA LYS A 149 -26.88 -21.51 51.89
C LYS A 149 -26.25 -22.24 53.09
N GLU A 150 -24.92 -22.16 53.25
CA GLU A 150 -24.22 -22.75 54.40
C GLU A 150 -24.72 -22.14 55.72
N LEU A 151 -24.90 -20.83 55.81
CA LEU A 151 -25.45 -20.14 56.97
C LEU A 151 -26.92 -20.52 57.29
N ARG A 152 -27.63 -21.07 56.35
CA ARG A 152 -29.02 -21.54 56.54
C ARG A 152 -29.14 -23.00 56.95
N THR A 153 -28.05 -23.77 56.82
CA THR A 153 -27.99 -25.15 57.31
C THR A 153 -28.01 -25.14 58.82
N LYS A 154 -28.96 -25.79 59.46
CA LYS A 154 -29.03 -25.91 60.93
C LYS A 154 -27.76 -26.60 61.44
N PRO A 155 -27.15 -26.10 62.52
CA PRO A 155 -26.06 -26.81 63.13
C PRO A 155 -26.52 -28.23 63.48
N GLN A 156 -25.75 -29.23 63.09
CA GLN A 156 -25.93 -30.59 63.59
C GLN A 156 -25.65 -30.56 65.08
N LEU A 157 -26.68 -30.77 65.86
CA LEU A 157 -26.55 -31.05 67.27
C LEU A 157 -25.79 -32.35 67.38
N ASP A 158 -24.56 -32.26 67.86
CA ASP A 158 -23.76 -33.41 68.23
C ASP A 158 -24.57 -34.21 69.25
N LYS A 159 -24.98 -35.40 68.89
CA LYS A 159 -25.54 -36.36 69.78
C LYS A 159 -24.38 -36.94 70.58
N GLU A 160 -24.04 -36.29 71.68
CA GLU A 160 -23.31 -36.96 72.75
C GLU A 160 -24.22 -37.96 73.42
N ILE A 161 -23.80 -39.22 73.36
CA ILE A 161 -24.25 -40.29 74.29
C ILE A 161 -23.02 -40.82 74.92
#